data_79d421077653a76c97599d247cbcc3cb
#
_entry.id   79d421077653a76c97599d247cbcc3cb
#
_cell.length_a   1.000
_cell.length_b   1.000
_cell.length_c   1.000
_cell.angle_alpha   90.00
_cell.angle_beta   90.00
_cell.angle_gamma   90.00
#
_symmetry.space_group_name_H-M   'P 1'
#
loop_
_entity.id
_entity.type
_entity.pdbx_description
1 polymer ?
#
loop_
_entity_poly.entity_id
_entity_poly.type
_entity_poly.pdbx_seq_one_letter_code
_entity_poly.pdbx_strand_id
1 'polypeptide(L)'
;KAESLDGKVYDDGTLFTYNNWMDLLGREASAYRGGTVMGFREAVAMLKASASTITEQSNGKLVAPTDGGVGVFFMPSGITYYTGTSNIPAYTPLIFEINLLKTERYDHDGDGIPSIDEIQHHQDGTITFPDCNGNGRVDYLDANPCQ
;
A
#
# COMPACT_ATOMS: atom_id res chain seq x y z
N LYS A 1 -8.14 -10.35 -1.01
CA LYS A 1 -7.91 -11.68 -1.59
C LYS A 1 -6.97 -11.54 -2.77
N ALA A 2 -6.04 -12.47 -2.95
CA ALA A 2 -5.17 -12.55 -4.12
C ALA A 2 -5.20 -13.98 -4.69
N GLU A 3 -5.39 -14.09 -6.01
CA GLU A 3 -5.44 -15.37 -6.72
C GLU A 3 -4.81 -15.27 -8.11
N SER A 4 -4.40 -16.40 -8.69
CA SER A 4 -3.98 -16.48 -10.08
C SER A 4 -5.16 -16.69 -11.03
N LEU A 5 -4.91 -16.53 -12.34
CA LEU A 5 -5.95 -16.67 -13.37
C LEU A 5 -6.57 -18.09 -13.45
N ASP A 6 -5.87 -19.11 -12.96
CA ASP A 6 -6.36 -20.48 -12.87
C ASP A 6 -7.15 -20.75 -11.58
N GLY A 7 -7.38 -19.73 -10.75
CA GLY A 7 -8.18 -19.79 -9.53
C GLY A 7 -7.42 -20.28 -8.29
N LYS A 8 -6.08 -20.42 -8.35
CA LYS A 8 -5.29 -20.72 -7.16
C LYS A 8 -5.24 -19.51 -6.24
N VAL A 9 -5.77 -19.65 -5.03
CA VAL A 9 -5.78 -18.60 -4.01
C VAL A 9 -4.46 -18.60 -3.25
N TYR A 10 -3.81 -17.42 -3.17
CA TYR A 10 -2.58 -17.18 -2.41
C TYR A 10 -2.83 -16.44 -1.11
N ASP A 11 -3.84 -15.57 -1.09
CA ASP A 11 -4.31 -14.85 0.07
C ASP A 11 -5.84 -14.71 -0.01
N ASP A 12 -6.56 -15.24 0.97
CA ASP A 12 -8.02 -15.19 1.02
C ASP A 12 -8.56 -13.96 1.80
N GLY A 13 -7.66 -13.13 2.34
CA GLY A 13 -8.00 -11.93 3.10
C GLY A 13 -8.58 -12.22 4.50
N THR A 14 -8.55 -13.47 4.97
CA THR A 14 -9.16 -13.83 6.27
C THR A 14 -8.29 -13.46 7.48
N LEU A 15 -7.01 -13.14 7.25
CA LEU A 15 -6.04 -12.81 8.30
C LEU A 15 -6.00 -11.32 8.67
N PHE A 16 -6.87 -10.47 8.07
CA PHE A 16 -6.91 -9.05 8.40
C PHE A 16 -7.55 -8.82 9.77
N THR A 17 -6.73 -8.37 10.70
CA THR A 17 -7.13 -7.87 12.01
C THR A 17 -6.94 -6.34 12.06
N TYR A 18 -7.48 -5.69 13.09
CA TYR A 18 -7.41 -4.23 13.25
C TYR A 18 -5.98 -3.64 13.17
N ASN A 19 -4.95 -4.42 13.48
CA ASN A 19 -3.56 -3.97 13.49
C ASN A 19 -2.80 -4.22 12.18
N ASN A 20 -3.45 -4.72 11.13
CA ASN A 20 -2.81 -5.01 9.84
C ASN A 20 -2.86 -3.80 8.90
N TRP A 21 -2.18 -2.74 9.28
CA TRP A 21 -1.93 -1.62 8.40
C TRP A 21 -0.89 -1.98 7.34
N MET A 22 -1.15 -1.59 6.11
CA MET A 22 -0.20 -1.71 5.01
C MET A 22 0.43 -0.36 4.73
N ASP A 23 1.74 -0.29 4.87
CA ASP A 23 2.53 0.86 4.49
C ASP A 23 2.67 0.88 2.96
N LEU A 24 2.10 1.90 2.32
CA LEU A 24 2.15 2.05 0.87
C LEU A 24 3.42 2.75 0.39
N LEU A 25 4.06 3.55 1.23
CA LEU A 25 5.23 4.33 0.87
C LEU A 25 6.53 3.56 1.12
N GLY A 26 6.63 2.89 2.27
CA GLY A 26 7.80 2.13 2.70
C GLY A 26 8.82 2.97 3.48
N ARG A 27 9.73 2.27 4.16
CA ARG A 27 10.73 2.88 5.05
C ARG A 27 12.16 2.91 4.49
N GLU A 28 12.36 2.53 3.24
CA GLU A 28 13.69 2.53 2.63
C GLU A 28 13.80 3.66 1.60
N ALA A 29 14.93 4.37 1.60
CA ALA A 29 15.22 5.49 0.71
C ALA A 29 15.24 5.10 -0.80
N SER A 30 15.31 3.84 -1.13
CA SER A 30 15.08 3.30 -2.48
C SER A 30 13.60 3.17 -2.81
N ALA A 31 12.82 3.84 -2.08
CA ALA A 31 11.45 4.35 -2.13
C ALA A 31 10.36 3.53 -2.83
N TYR A 32 10.51 2.44 -3.33
CA TYR A 32 9.48 1.55 -3.87
C TYR A 32 9.61 0.10 -3.38
N ARG A 33 10.43 -0.14 -2.36
CA ARG A 33 10.69 -1.48 -1.84
C ARG A 33 10.07 -1.76 -0.48
N GLY A 34 9.18 -0.91 0.00
CA GLY A 34 8.51 -1.12 1.28
C GLY A 34 7.15 -1.79 1.11
N GLY A 35 6.95 -2.89 1.75
CA GLY A 35 5.67 -3.45 2.17
C GLY A 35 4.70 -3.94 1.09
N THR A 36 4.45 -3.23 -0.01
CA THR A 36 3.44 -3.59 -1.01
C THR A 36 3.94 -3.51 -2.43
N VAL A 37 3.45 -4.40 -3.30
CA VAL A 37 3.77 -4.37 -4.74
C VAL A 37 3.14 -3.16 -5.42
N MET A 38 3.77 -2.67 -6.49
CA MET A 38 3.35 -1.45 -7.20
C MET A 38 1.88 -1.52 -7.64
N GLY A 39 1.46 -2.62 -8.23
CA GLY A 39 0.07 -2.80 -8.67
C GLY A 39 -0.95 -2.66 -7.54
N PHE A 40 -0.61 -3.11 -6.33
CA PHE A 40 -1.49 -2.94 -5.17
C PHE A 40 -1.64 -1.47 -4.76
N ARG A 41 -0.54 -0.70 -4.77
CA ARG A 41 -0.56 0.74 -4.45
C ARG A 41 -1.41 1.53 -5.44
N GLU A 42 -1.25 1.28 -6.73
CA GLU A 42 -2.05 1.91 -7.79
C GLU A 42 -3.53 1.53 -7.67
N ALA A 43 -3.83 0.26 -7.39
CA ALA A 43 -5.20 -0.20 -7.20
C ALA A 43 -5.89 0.46 -6.01
N VAL A 44 -5.19 0.57 -4.87
CA VAL A 44 -5.73 1.25 -3.67
C VAL A 44 -6.00 2.72 -3.94
N ALA A 45 -5.15 3.41 -4.72
CA ALA A 45 -5.35 4.81 -5.09
C ALA A 45 -6.61 5.06 -5.93
N MET A 46 -7.14 4.02 -6.59
CA MET A 46 -8.41 4.10 -7.34
C MET A 46 -9.64 3.91 -6.45
N LEU A 47 -9.47 3.51 -5.19
CA LEU A 47 -10.55 3.20 -4.27
C LEU A 47 -10.76 4.34 -3.27
N LYS A 48 -11.99 4.48 -2.81
CA LYS A 48 -12.34 5.39 -1.72
C LYS A 48 -12.38 4.62 -0.40
N ALA A 49 -11.67 5.12 0.61
CA ALA A 49 -11.79 4.59 1.96
C ALA A 49 -13.21 4.81 2.51
N SER A 50 -13.65 3.92 3.40
CA SER A 50 -14.91 4.10 4.12
C SER A 50 -14.85 5.34 5.03
N ALA A 51 -15.96 6.05 5.13
CA ALA A 51 -16.17 7.09 6.14
C ALA A 51 -16.76 6.53 7.43
N SER A 52 -17.28 5.31 7.41
CA SER A 52 -17.91 4.65 8.55
C SER A 52 -16.87 4.13 9.54
N THR A 53 -17.27 4.04 10.80
CA THR A 53 -16.44 3.43 11.84
C THR A 53 -16.28 1.93 11.59
N ILE A 54 -15.04 1.47 11.55
CA ILE A 54 -14.73 0.04 11.49
C ILE A 54 -14.99 -0.55 12.88
N THR A 55 -15.74 -1.64 12.93
CA THR A 55 -16.01 -2.38 14.17
C THR A 55 -15.27 -3.71 14.14
N GLU A 56 -14.74 -4.10 15.29
CA GLU A 56 -14.10 -5.39 15.50
C GLU A 56 -15.03 -6.33 16.25
N GLN A 57 -15.16 -7.55 15.75
CA GLN A 57 -15.88 -8.63 16.44
C GLN A 57 -15.03 -9.16 17.59
N SER A 58 -15.67 -9.88 18.54
CA SER A 58 -14.99 -10.48 19.70
C SER A 58 -13.91 -11.52 19.33
N ASN A 59 -13.91 -12.00 18.09
CA ASN A 59 -12.92 -12.92 17.53
C ASN A 59 -11.75 -12.19 16.81
N GLY A 60 -11.68 -10.86 16.89
CA GLY A 60 -10.67 -10.06 16.22
C GLY A 60 -10.94 -9.76 14.73
N LYS A 61 -12.04 -10.28 14.16
CA LYS A 61 -12.38 -10.05 12.76
C LYS A 61 -13.03 -8.69 12.58
N LEU A 62 -12.55 -7.94 11.57
CA LEU A 62 -13.15 -6.65 11.21
C LEU A 62 -14.47 -6.85 10.47
N VAL A 63 -15.45 -6.04 10.81
CA VAL A 63 -16.67 -5.89 10.00
C VAL A 63 -16.40 -4.86 8.93
N ALA A 64 -16.38 -5.31 7.69
CA ALA A 64 -16.20 -4.42 6.55
C ALA A 64 -17.40 -3.47 6.45
N PRO A 65 -17.16 -2.14 6.46
CA PRO A 65 -18.21 -1.18 6.18
C PRO A 65 -18.69 -1.30 4.74
N THR A 66 -19.94 -0.95 4.50
CA THR A 66 -20.58 -1.09 3.17
C THR A 66 -20.38 0.12 2.26
N ASP A 67 -19.78 1.20 2.78
CA ASP A 67 -19.54 2.47 2.09
C ASP A 67 -18.07 2.63 1.62
N GLY A 68 -17.21 1.63 1.86
CA GLY A 68 -15.84 1.58 1.35
C GLY A 68 -15.77 1.17 -0.11
N GLY A 69 -14.68 1.55 -0.78
CA GLY A 69 -14.40 1.15 -2.15
C GLY A 69 -14.03 -0.32 -2.24
N VAL A 70 -14.69 -1.05 -3.13
CA VAL A 70 -14.36 -2.44 -3.48
C VAL A 70 -13.98 -2.50 -4.94
N GLY A 71 -12.90 -3.21 -5.26
CA GLY A 71 -12.47 -3.38 -6.64
C GLY A 71 -11.82 -4.75 -6.87
N VAL A 72 -11.89 -5.19 -8.13
CA VAL A 72 -11.18 -6.37 -8.64
C VAL A 72 -10.19 -5.88 -9.68
N PHE A 73 -8.92 -6.20 -9.49
CA PHE A 73 -7.81 -5.71 -10.30
C PHE A 73 -7.02 -6.88 -10.89
N PHE A 74 -6.91 -6.88 -12.22
CA PHE A 74 -6.10 -7.82 -12.96
C PHE A 74 -4.71 -7.22 -13.14
N MET A 75 -3.71 -7.81 -12.51
CA MET A 75 -2.35 -7.27 -12.45
C MET A 75 -1.37 -8.19 -13.17
N PRO A 76 -0.68 -7.70 -14.21
CA PRO A 76 0.42 -8.45 -14.80
C PRO A 76 1.56 -8.61 -13.79
N SER A 77 2.35 -9.66 -13.95
CA SER A 77 3.45 -9.99 -13.03
C SER A 77 4.49 -8.87 -12.87
N GLY A 78 4.68 -8.04 -13.91
CA GLY A 78 5.64 -6.93 -13.88
C GLY A 78 5.39 -5.86 -12.83
N ILE A 79 4.16 -5.72 -12.36
CA ILE A 79 3.78 -4.78 -11.29
C ILE A 79 3.44 -5.49 -9.97
N THR A 80 3.64 -6.81 -9.91
CA THR A 80 3.43 -7.64 -8.71
C THR A 80 4.70 -8.43 -8.38
N TYR A 81 4.62 -9.75 -8.29
CA TYR A 81 5.75 -10.62 -7.92
C TYR A 81 6.44 -11.21 -9.16
N TYR A 82 7.12 -10.36 -9.94
CA TYR A 82 7.74 -10.74 -11.22
C TYR A 82 8.66 -11.94 -11.11
N THR A 83 9.56 -11.97 -10.13
CA THR A 83 10.50 -13.08 -9.90
C THR A 83 9.90 -14.23 -9.09
N GLY A 84 8.62 -14.10 -8.70
CA GLY A 84 7.94 -15.04 -7.81
C GLY A 84 8.30 -14.87 -6.34
N THR A 85 7.68 -15.72 -5.53
CA THR A 85 7.94 -15.87 -4.09
C THR A 85 8.01 -17.36 -3.77
N SER A 86 8.14 -17.73 -2.49
CA SER A 86 8.06 -19.14 -2.08
C SER A 86 6.75 -19.83 -2.49
N ASN A 87 5.67 -19.06 -2.63
CA ASN A 87 4.32 -19.58 -2.89
C ASN A 87 3.77 -19.21 -4.26
N ILE A 88 4.25 -18.12 -4.87
CA ILE A 88 3.78 -17.60 -6.15
C ILE A 88 4.88 -17.85 -7.20
N PRO A 89 4.60 -18.64 -8.25
CA PRO A 89 5.58 -18.84 -9.33
C PRO A 89 5.96 -17.52 -10.02
N ALA A 90 7.19 -17.45 -10.55
CA ALA A 90 7.61 -16.30 -11.36
C ALA A 90 6.68 -16.09 -12.57
N TYR A 91 6.54 -14.83 -12.98
CA TYR A 91 5.71 -14.41 -14.13
C TYR A 91 4.21 -14.68 -13.99
N THR A 92 3.72 -14.99 -12.79
CA THR A 92 2.29 -15.25 -12.54
C THR A 92 1.50 -13.93 -12.51
N PRO A 93 0.55 -13.69 -13.42
CA PRO A 93 -0.39 -12.60 -13.29
C PRO A 93 -1.38 -12.89 -12.16
N LEU A 94 -1.76 -11.85 -11.42
CA LEU A 94 -2.61 -11.98 -10.24
C LEU A 94 -3.90 -11.19 -10.39
N ILE A 95 -4.94 -11.68 -9.76
CA ILE A 95 -6.21 -10.99 -9.52
C ILE A 95 -6.25 -10.60 -8.05
N PHE A 96 -6.39 -9.30 -7.79
CA PHE A 96 -6.61 -8.79 -6.45
C PHE A 96 -8.05 -8.33 -6.29
N GLU A 97 -8.73 -8.89 -5.31
CA GLU A 97 -9.99 -8.36 -4.79
C GLU A 97 -9.67 -7.54 -3.54
N ILE A 98 -9.87 -6.23 -3.62
CA ILE A 98 -9.51 -5.27 -2.58
C ILE A 98 -10.78 -4.61 -2.06
N ASN A 99 -10.95 -4.62 -0.74
CA ASN A 99 -11.92 -3.82 -0.02
C ASN A 99 -11.15 -2.82 0.85
N LEU A 100 -11.20 -1.53 0.51
CA LEU A 100 -10.48 -0.49 1.21
C LEU A 100 -11.31 0.00 2.40
N LEU A 101 -10.91 -0.42 3.59
CA LEU A 101 -11.62 -0.12 4.82
C LEU A 101 -11.28 1.27 5.34
N LYS A 102 -9.99 1.60 5.43
CA LYS A 102 -9.50 2.84 6.00
C LYS A 102 -8.15 3.23 5.42
N THR A 103 -7.89 4.52 5.36
CA THR A 103 -6.56 5.09 5.06
C THR A 103 -6.19 6.08 6.16
N GLU A 104 -4.92 6.15 6.48
CA GLU A 104 -4.35 7.15 7.39
C GLU A 104 -3.11 7.77 6.75
N ARG A 105 -2.90 9.05 7.04
CA ARG A 105 -1.64 9.72 6.74
C ARG A 105 -0.66 9.38 7.85
N TYR A 106 0.48 8.86 7.47
CA TYR A 106 1.52 8.44 8.40
C TYR A 106 2.73 9.36 8.28
N ASP A 107 3.37 9.62 9.39
CA ASP A 107 4.61 10.36 9.54
C ASP A 107 5.70 9.33 9.87
N HIS A 108 6.62 9.07 8.92
CA HIS A 108 7.59 7.98 9.02
C HIS A 108 8.79 8.30 9.91
N ASP A 109 9.15 9.57 10.02
CA ASP A 109 10.33 10.03 10.78
C ASP A 109 9.99 10.76 12.08
N GLY A 110 8.70 11.13 12.26
CA GLY A 110 8.19 11.70 13.50
C GLY A 110 8.47 13.19 13.65
N ASP A 111 8.65 13.91 12.55
CA ASP A 111 8.91 15.35 12.58
C ASP A 111 7.64 16.20 12.68
N GLY A 112 6.47 15.58 12.52
CA GLY A 112 5.16 16.22 12.59
C GLY A 112 4.58 16.57 11.21
N ILE A 113 5.29 16.30 10.13
CA ILE A 113 4.80 16.44 8.75
C ILE A 113 4.39 15.06 8.23
N PRO A 114 3.16 14.86 7.74
CA PRO A 114 2.81 13.58 7.12
C PRO A 114 3.66 13.31 5.88
N SER A 115 4.23 12.13 5.76
CA SER A 115 5.15 11.76 4.68
C SER A 115 4.60 11.96 3.27
N ILE A 116 3.27 11.93 3.09
CA ILE A 116 2.63 12.24 1.81
C ILE A 116 2.80 13.72 1.41
N ASP A 117 3.00 14.62 2.37
CA ASP A 117 3.16 16.04 2.13
C ASP A 117 4.64 16.42 1.86
N GLU A 118 5.57 15.46 2.04
CA GLU A 118 7.01 15.59 1.80
C GLU A 118 7.46 14.96 0.47
N ILE A 119 6.56 14.31 -0.25
CA ILE A 119 6.82 13.77 -1.59
C ILE A 119 6.21 14.68 -2.65
N GLN A 120 6.78 14.67 -3.85
CA GLN A 120 6.30 15.51 -4.95
C GLN A 120 5.54 14.67 -5.97
N HIS A 121 4.27 15.06 -6.21
CA HIS A 121 3.44 14.51 -7.25
C HIS A 121 3.49 15.42 -8.49
N HIS A 122 3.88 14.87 -9.63
CA HIS A 122 3.94 15.59 -10.90
C HIS A 122 2.67 15.39 -11.72
N GLN A 123 2.39 16.34 -12.63
CA GLN A 123 1.19 16.30 -13.48
C GLN A 123 1.17 15.10 -14.45
N ASP A 124 2.32 14.54 -14.77
CA ASP A 124 2.46 13.34 -15.60
C ASP A 124 2.24 12.03 -14.82
N GLY A 125 1.90 12.12 -13.52
CA GLY A 125 1.68 10.99 -12.63
C GLY A 125 2.95 10.43 -12.00
N THR A 126 4.12 11.01 -12.29
CA THR A 126 5.35 10.60 -11.62
C THR A 126 5.41 11.12 -10.19
N ILE A 127 6.13 10.40 -9.33
CA ILE A 127 6.39 10.78 -7.94
C ILE A 127 7.88 10.88 -7.75
N THR A 128 8.34 11.97 -7.14
CA THR A 128 9.74 12.13 -6.74
C THR A 128 9.85 12.29 -5.22
N PHE A 129 11.00 11.93 -4.70
CA PHE A 129 11.32 11.92 -3.28
C PHE A 129 12.46 12.92 -3.06
N PRO A 130 12.13 14.14 -2.59
CA PRO A 130 13.15 15.17 -2.31
C PRO A 130 14.14 14.71 -1.24
N ASP A 131 15.36 15.25 -1.33
CA ASP A 131 16.40 15.24 -0.31
C ASP A 131 16.95 16.68 -0.31
N CYS A 132 16.28 17.55 0.44
CA CYS A 132 16.50 18.97 0.28
C CYS A 132 17.78 19.46 0.97
N ASN A 133 18.29 18.76 1.98
CA ASN A 133 19.57 19.07 2.60
C ASN A 133 20.75 18.32 1.96
N GLY A 134 20.50 17.39 1.02
CA GLY A 134 21.51 16.67 0.26
C GLY A 134 22.31 15.66 1.07
N ASN A 135 21.77 15.16 2.19
CA ASN A 135 22.47 14.22 3.07
C ASN A 135 22.37 12.76 2.60
N GLY A 136 21.63 12.46 1.53
CA GLY A 136 21.39 11.13 0.98
C GLY A 136 20.20 10.42 1.59
N ARG A 137 19.42 11.10 2.45
CA ARG A 137 18.19 10.61 3.02
C ARG A 137 17.02 11.45 2.49
N VAL A 138 15.99 10.81 1.96
CA VAL A 138 14.83 11.51 1.45
C VAL A 138 14.04 12.16 2.58
N ASP A 139 13.42 13.31 2.29
CA ASP A 139 12.79 14.18 3.28
C ASP A 139 11.79 13.43 4.16
N TYR A 140 10.90 12.62 3.61
CA TYR A 140 9.88 11.88 4.38
C TYR A 140 10.44 10.82 5.36
N LEU A 141 11.74 10.59 5.36
CA LEU A 141 12.45 9.73 6.31
C LEU A 141 13.48 10.49 7.15
N ASP A 142 13.63 11.78 6.94
CA ASP A 142 14.62 12.62 7.59
C ASP A 142 13.95 13.68 8.48
N ALA A 143 13.90 13.45 9.78
CA ALA A 143 13.30 14.37 10.75
C ALA A 143 13.90 15.80 10.76
N ASN A 144 14.91 16.09 9.94
CA ASN A 144 15.49 17.43 9.74
C ASN A 144 15.78 17.70 8.25
N PRO A 145 14.78 17.64 7.38
CA PRO A 145 15.03 17.64 5.94
C PRO A 145 15.56 18.97 5.42
N CYS A 146 14.98 20.07 5.83
CA CYS A 146 15.32 21.44 5.40
C CYS A 146 15.40 22.36 6.61
N GLN A 147 16.57 22.85 6.91
CA GLN A 147 16.78 23.97 7.83
C GLN A 147 17.11 25.24 7.08
#